data_eef17e87cd5b1c897c28fa3018201361
#
_entry.id   eef17e87cd5b1c897c28fa3018201361
#
_cell.length_a   1.000
_cell.length_b   1.000
_cell.length_c   1.000
_cell.angle_alpha   90.00
_cell.angle_beta   90.00
_cell.angle_gamma   90.00
#
_symmetry.space_group_name_H-M   'P 1'
#
loop_
_entity.id
_entity.type
_entity.pdbx_description
1 polymer ?
#
loop_
_entity_poly.entity_id
_entity_poly.type
_entity_poly.pdbx_seq_one_letter_code
_entity_poly.pdbx_strand_id
1 'polypeptide(L)'
;LTADRSLGTHFFTNDMGGNMMMYINLIWAWGHPEVYILVLPVFGVFSEVVATFCKKRLFGYTSLVWATVCITILSFIVWLHHFFTMGSGANVNAFFGIATMIISIPTGVKIFNWLFTMYQGRIVFNSAMLWTIGFIITFTVGGMTGVLLAVPGANFVLHNSLFLIAHFHNVIIGGVEIGRASCRERV
;
A
#
# COMPACT_ATOMS: atom_id res chain seq x y z
N LEU A 1 -23.53 9.31 -7.82
CA LEU A 1 -23.75 8.71 -9.14
C LEU A 1 -25.22 8.30 -9.35
N THR A 2 -25.85 7.57 -8.40
CA THR A 2 -27.25 7.16 -8.54
C THR A 2 -28.19 8.35 -8.68
N ALA A 3 -28.03 9.39 -7.85
CA ALA A 3 -28.80 10.61 -7.95
C ALA A 3 -28.65 11.27 -9.33
N ASP A 4 -27.42 11.40 -9.85
CA ASP A 4 -27.16 11.98 -11.17
C ASP A 4 -27.83 11.19 -12.30
N ARG A 5 -27.87 9.83 -12.17
CA ARG A 5 -28.47 8.95 -13.17
C ARG A 5 -29.99 8.88 -13.09
N SER A 6 -30.56 8.98 -11.88
CA SER A 6 -31.99 8.68 -11.65
C SER A 6 -32.82 9.92 -11.36
N LEU A 7 -32.22 10.99 -10.85
CA LEU A 7 -32.94 12.21 -10.42
C LEU A 7 -32.55 13.45 -11.23
N GLY A 8 -31.69 13.31 -12.25
CA GLY A 8 -31.25 14.43 -13.08
C GLY A 8 -30.40 15.46 -12.31
N THR A 9 -29.70 15.04 -11.24
CA THR A 9 -28.72 15.89 -10.57
C THR A 9 -27.40 15.89 -11.35
N HIS A 10 -26.56 16.90 -11.12
CA HIS A 10 -25.31 17.10 -11.86
C HIS A 10 -24.12 17.28 -10.91
N PHE A 11 -23.98 16.43 -9.89
CA PHE A 11 -22.85 16.50 -8.95
C PHE A 11 -21.52 16.10 -9.60
N PHE A 12 -21.51 15.05 -10.43
CA PHE A 12 -20.32 14.41 -10.98
C PHE A 12 -20.23 14.49 -12.51
N THR A 13 -21.12 15.19 -13.14
CA THR A 13 -21.08 15.52 -14.58
C THR A 13 -20.37 16.85 -14.79
N ASN A 14 -19.78 17.09 -15.98
CA ASN A 14 -19.08 18.33 -16.29
C ASN A 14 -20.00 19.42 -16.86
N ASP A 15 -21.27 19.30 -16.63
CA ASP A 15 -22.33 20.26 -17.04
C ASP A 15 -23.10 20.77 -15.83
N MET A 16 -23.90 21.81 -16.03
CA MET A 16 -24.80 22.38 -15.00
C MET A 16 -24.12 22.67 -13.66
N GLY A 17 -22.81 23.01 -13.68
CA GLY A 17 -22.02 23.31 -12.48
C GLY A 17 -21.44 22.12 -11.75
N GLY A 18 -21.67 20.91 -12.23
CA GLY A 18 -21.05 19.69 -11.71
C GLY A 18 -19.59 19.51 -12.18
N ASN A 19 -18.86 18.64 -11.52
CA ASN A 19 -17.47 18.34 -11.90
C ASN A 19 -17.09 16.89 -11.55
N MET A 20 -16.60 16.16 -12.55
CA MET A 20 -16.08 14.79 -12.39
C MET A 20 -14.92 14.71 -11.38
N MET A 21 -14.15 15.78 -11.20
CA MET A 21 -13.08 15.84 -10.20
C MET A 21 -13.61 15.67 -8.77
N MET A 22 -14.83 16.05 -8.48
CA MET A 22 -15.49 15.79 -7.19
C MET A 22 -15.61 14.27 -6.94
N TYR A 23 -16.02 13.51 -7.94
CA TYR A 23 -16.07 12.05 -7.85
C TYR A 23 -14.69 11.45 -7.63
N ILE A 24 -13.68 11.87 -8.40
CA ILE A 24 -12.32 11.34 -8.33
C ILE A 24 -11.71 11.60 -6.96
N ASN A 25 -11.87 12.80 -6.41
CA ASN A 25 -11.37 13.09 -5.06
C ASN A 25 -12.09 12.27 -3.99
N LEU A 26 -13.41 12.15 -4.05
CA LEU A 26 -14.17 11.39 -3.06
C LEU A 26 -13.85 9.89 -3.10
N ILE A 27 -13.78 9.29 -4.30
CA ILE A 27 -13.49 7.87 -4.42
C ILE A 27 -12.07 7.55 -3.94
N TRP A 28 -11.07 8.39 -4.24
CA TRP A 28 -9.69 8.14 -3.85
C TRP A 28 -9.38 8.56 -2.42
N ALA A 29 -10.11 9.53 -1.84
CA ALA A 29 -10.04 9.81 -0.40
C ALA A 29 -10.39 8.57 0.44
N TRP A 30 -11.24 7.67 -0.08
CA TRP A 30 -11.47 6.34 0.47
C TRP A 30 -10.54 5.29 -0.14
N GLY A 31 -10.36 5.29 -1.45
CA GLY A 31 -9.70 4.21 -2.19
C GLY A 31 -8.23 4.01 -1.85
N HIS A 32 -7.50 5.06 -1.45
CA HIS A 32 -6.14 4.88 -0.97
C HIS A 32 -6.08 4.29 0.44
N PRO A 33 -6.83 4.79 1.45
CA PRO A 33 -6.96 4.08 2.73
C PRO A 33 -7.41 2.63 2.59
N GLU A 34 -8.26 2.29 1.60
CA GLU A 34 -8.70 0.93 1.33
C GLU A 34 -7.54 -0.04 1.09
N VAL A 35 -6.54 0.35 0.29
CA VAL A 35 -5.39 -0.54 0.05
C VAL A 35 -4.59 -0.81 1.32
N TYR A 36 -4.57 0.16 2.26
CA TYR A 36 -3.95 -0.05 3.56
C TYR A 36 -4.82 -0.86 4.52
N ILE A 37 -6.14 -0.74 4.46
CA ILE A 37 -7.07 -1.61 5.20
C ILE A 37 -6.83 -3.09 4.82
N LEU A 38 -6.52 -3.34 3.56
CA LEU A 38 -6.20 -4.70 3.09
C LEU A 38 -4.84 -5.20 3.56
N VAL A 39 -3.79 -4.38 3.49
CA VAL A 39 -2.41 -4.83 3.73
C VAL A 39 -2.00 -4.82 5.20
N LEU A 40 -2.52 -3.91 6.02
CA LEU A 40 -2.09 -3.81 7.43
C LEU A 40 -2.40 -5.05 8.26
N PRO A 41 -3.59 -5.70 8.16
CA PRO A 41 -3.84 -6.98 8.83
C PRO A 41 -2.86 -8.08 8.39
N VAL A 42 -2.51 -8.10 7.10
CA VAL A 42 -1.55 -9.06 6.54
C VAL A 42 -0.15 -8.87 7.13
N PHE A 43 0.28 -7.64 7.38
CA PHE A 43 1.53 -7.36 8.10
C PHE A 43 1.52 -7.94 9.52
N GLY A 44 0.36 -7.95 10.19
CA GLY A 44 0.17 -8.63 11.47
C GLY A 44 0.42 -10.13 11.35
N VAL A 45 -0.22 -10.77 10.38
CA VAL A 45 -0.05 -12.21 10.10
C VAL A 45 1.41 -12.57 9.84
N PHE A 46 2.09 -11.84 8.97
CA PHE A 46 3.51 -12.11 8.69
C PHE A 46 4.41 -11.88 9.89
N SER A 47 4.10 -10.90 10.74
CA SER A 47 4.84 -10.68 11.98
C SER A 47 4.75 -11.90 12.91
N GLU A 48 3.56 -12.49 13.04
CA GLU A 48 3.34 -13.72 13.82
C GLU A 48 4.04 -14.94 13.19
N VAL A 49 3.97 -15.08 11.85
CA VAL A 49 4.65 -16.16 11.14
C VAL A 49 6.15 -16.09 11.36
N VAL A 50 6.75 -14.91 11.14
CA VAL A 50 8.21 -14.72 11.32
C VAL A 50 8.63 -15.03 12.75
N ALA A 51 7.95 -14.48 13.75
CA ALA A 51 8.29 -14.72 15.16
C ALA A 51 8.17 -16.21 15.54
N THR A 52 7.10 -16.86 15.10
CA THR A 52 6.81 -18.27 15.43
C THR A 52 7.83 -19.21 14.78
N PHE A 53 8.07 -19.07 13.46
CA PHE A 53 8.92 -20.01 12.73
C PHE A 53 10.40 -19.67 12.75
N CYS A 54 10.78 -18.49 13.25
CA CYS A 54 12.18 -18.20 13.62
C CYS A 54 12.48 -18.55 15.09
N LYS A 55 11.47 -18.96 15.87
CA LYS A 55 11.58 -19.24 17.31
C LYS A 55 12.25 -18.09 18.08
N LYS A 56 11.90 -16.86 17.72
CA LYS A 56 12.52 -15.65 18.25
C LYS A 56 11.46 -14.58 18.48
N ARG A 57 11.63 -13.75 19.51
CA ARG A 57 10.77 -12.59 19.71
C ARG A 57 10.91 -11.62 18.54
N LEU A 58 9.82 -10.99 18.17
CA LEU A 58 9.78 -10.01 17.10
C LEU A 58 10.73 -8.85 17.43
N PHE A 59 11.71 -8.61 16.57
CA PHE A 59 12.66 -7.51 16.73
C PHE A 59 11.97 -6.16 16.59
N GLY A 60 12.24 -5.24 17.52
CA GLY A 60 11.71 -3.88 17.42
C GLY A 60 10.18 -3.79 17.46
N TYR A 61 9.49 -4.55 18.30
CA TYR A 61 8.02 -4.55 18.39
C TYR A 61 7.44 -3.14 18.48
N THR A 62 7.99 -2.30 19.36
CA THR A 62 7.54 -0.90 19.53
C THR A 62 7.68 -0.08 18.25
N SER A 63 8.81 -0.19 17.55
CA SER A 63 9.02 0.50 16.27
C SER A 63 8.07 -0.01 15.17
N LEU A 64 7.76 -1.31 15.18
CA LEU A 64 6.81 -1.92 14.25
C LEU A 64 5.38 -1.40 14.48
N VAL A 65 4.96 -1.23 15.74
CA VAL A 65 3.65 -0.66 16.10
C VAL A 65 3.57 0.79 15.65
N TRP A 66 4.58 1.62 15.98
CA TRP A 66 4.60 3.02 15.56
C TRP A 66 4.66 3.17 14.03
N ALA A 67 5.40 2.32 13.35
CA ALA A 67 5.40 2.29 11.90
C ALA A 67 3.98 2.02 11.33
N THR A 68 3.23 1.11 11.94
CA THR A 68 1.83 0.84 11.56
C THR A 68 0.94 2.06 11.75
N VAL A 69 1.05 2.72 12.92
CA VAL A 69 0.30 3.94 13.21
C VAL A 69 0.64 5.06 12.21
N CYS A 70 1.92 5.28 11.93
CA CYS A 70 2.36 6.27 10.94
C CYS A 70 1.79 5.97 9.55
N ILE A 71 1.85 4.73 9.07
CA ILE A 71 1.27 4.34 7.79
C ILE A 71 -0.23 4.63 7.77
N THR A 72 -0.94 4.27 8.83
CA THR A 72 -2.39 4.50 8.93
C THR A 72 -2.74 5.99 8.83
N ILE A 73 -2.03 6.86 9.55
CA ILE A 73 -2.26 8.31 9.49
C ILE A 73 -1.94 8.86 8.09
N LEU A 74 -0.77 8.49 7.54
CA LEU A 74 -0.34 8.94 6.23
C LEU A 74 -1.29 8.48 5.11
N SER A 75 -1.93 7.33 5.26
CA SER A 75 -2.85 6.79 4.25
C SER A 75 -3.99 7.74 3.89
N PHE A 76 -4.41 8.61 4.81
CA PHE A 76 -5.50 9.56 4.59
C PHE A 76 -5.07 10.86 3.91
N ILE A 77 -3.79 11.12 3.74
CA ILE A 77 -3.29 12.40 3.20
C ILE A 77 -2.54 12.27 1.87
N VAL A 78 -2.66 11.14 1.17
CA VAL A 78 -1.88 10.86 -0.04
C VAL A 78 -2.72 10.49 -1.27
N TRP A 79 -4.03 10.53 -1.18
CA TRP A 79 -4.96 10.01 -2.20
C TRP A 79 -4.77 10.60 -3.60
N LEU A 80 -4.29 11.82 -3.74
CA LEU A 80 -4.20 12.52 -5.02
C LEU A 80 -3.14 11.91 -5.95
N HIS A 81 -2.21 11.11 -5.44
CA HIS A 81 -1.24 10.42 -6.29
C HIS A 81 -1.87 9.44 -7.29
N HIS A 82 -3.13 9.05 -7.09
CA HIS A 82 -3.87 8.23 -8.04
C HIS A 82 -4.26 8.99 -9.32
N PHE A 83 -4.17 10.31 -9.32
CA PHE A 83 -4.55 11.14 -10.46
C PHE A 83 -3.64 12.36 -10.65
N PHE A 84 -2.33 12.24 -10.50
CA PHE A 84 -1.36 13.31 -10.78
C PHE A 84 -1.50 13.92 -12.17
N THR A 85 -1.98 13.14 -13.15
CA THR A 85 -2.14 13.57 -14.54
C THR A 85 -3.40 14.39 -14.79
N MET A 86 -4.23 14.63 -13.78
CA MET A 86 -5.52 15.31 -13.93
C MET A 86 -5.46 16.85 -13.83
N GLY A 87 -4.25 17.42 -13.69
CA GLY A 87 -4.08 18.86 -13.76
C GLY A 87 -4.23 19.62 -12.44
N SER A 88 -3.95 19.00 -11.30
CA SER A 88 -4.01 19.68 -9.97
C SER A 88 -2.93 20.76 -9.77
N GLY A 89 -1.97 20.87 -10.67
CA GLY A 89 -0.86 21.82 -10.61
C GLY A 89 0.40 21.28 -9.94
N ALA A 90 1.53 21.89 -10.26
CA ALA A 90 2.85 21.38 -9.85
C ALA A 90 3.05 21.34 -8.33
N ASN A 91 2.62 22.38 -7.63
CA ASN A 91 2.80 22.47 -6.16
C ASN A 91 1.97 21.40 -5.42
N VAL A 92 0.74 21.18 -5.85
CA VAL A 92 -0.15 20.17 -5.28
C VAL A 92 0.42 18.78 -5.54
N ASN A 93 0.82 18.49 -6.78
CA ASN A 93 1.44 17.22 -7.14
C ASN A 93 2.73 16.98 -6.35
N ALA A 94 3.56 18.01 -6.15
CA ALA A 94 4.78 17.90 -5.35
C ALA A 94 4.47 17.57 -3.89
N PHE A 95 3.50 18.23 -3.27
CA PHE A 95 3.08 17.94 -1.91
C PHE A 95 2.63 16.48 -1.75
N PHE A 96 1.70 16.03 -2.58
CA PHE A 96 1.19 14.66 -2.50
C PHE A 96 2.25 13.62 -2.89
N GLY A 97 3.17 13.94 -3.79
CA GLY A 97 4.30 13.09 -4.13
C GLY A 97 5.23 12.89 -2.93
N ILE A 98 5.64 13.97 -2.27
CA ILE A 98 6.50 13.91 -1.07
C ILE A 98 5.79 13.16 0.06
N ALA A 99 4.52 13.49 0.34
CA ALA A 99 3.74 12.79 1.36
C ALA A 99 3.66 11.28 1.10
N THR A 100 3.49 10.89 -0.17
CA THR A 100 3.46 9.48 -0.58
C THR A 100 4.82 8.80 -0.36
N MET A 101 5.93 9.47 -0.73
CA MET A 101 7.27 8.92 -0.52
C MET A 101 7.59 8.71 0.97
N ILE A 102 7.09 9.56 1.87
CA ILE A 102 7.31 9.42 3.31
C ILE A 102 6.79 8.08 3.84
N ILE A 103 5.76 7.48 3.23
CA ILE A 103 5.23 6.16 3.61
C ILE A 103 6.29 5.05 3.44
N SER A 104 7.27 5.24 2.56
CA SER A 104 8.35 4.26 2.39
C SER A 104 9.20 4.08 3.64
N ILE A 105 9.34 5.10 4.47
CA ILE A 105 10.15 5.07 5.69
C ILE A 105 9.57 4.08 6.71
N PRO A 106 8.32 4.23 7.20
CA PRO A 106 7.77 3.26 8.15
C PRO A 106 7.57 1.87 7.54
N THR A 107 7.34 1.77 6.23
CA THR A 107 7.29 0.48 5.53
C THR A 107 8.66 -0.20 5.56
N GLY A 108 9.74 0.53 5.28
CA GLY A 108 11.12 0.04 5.40
C GLY A 108 11.45 -0.44 6.82
N VAL A 109 11.03 0.30 7.85
CA VAL A 109 11.18 -0.12 9.26
C VAL A 109 10.57 -1.50 9.48
N LYS A 110 9.38 -1.79 8.95
CA LYS A 110 8.74 -3.10 9.09
C LYS A 110 9.54 -4.21 8.39
N ILE A 111 9.99 -3.97 7.17
CA ILE A 111 10.81 -4.93 6.42
C ILE A 111 12.08 -5.26 7.22
N PHE A 112 12.80 -4.26 7.72
CA PHE A 112 14.00 -4.48 8.54
C PHE A 112 13.68 -5.20 9.86
N ASN A 113 12.58 -4.90 10.52
CA ASN A 113 12.17 -5.60 11.73
C ASN A 113 11.94 -7.11 11.47
N TRP A 114 11.34 -7.49 10.34
CA TRP A 114 11.19 -8.89 9.94
C TRP A 114 12.53 -9.53 9.62
N LEU A 115 13.40 -8.86 8.86
CA LEU A 115 14.73 -9.37 8.52
C LEU A 115 15.59 -9.57 9.79
N PHE A 116 15.60 -8.63 10.74
CA PHE A 116 16.33 -8.76 11.99
C PHE A 116 15.71 -9.81 12.93
N THR A 117 14.41 -10.07 12.82
CA THR A 117 13.81 -11.20 13.53
C THR A 117 14.29 -12.52 12.96
N MET A 118 14.43 -12.64 11.64
CA MET A 118 14.98 -13.82 10.99
C MET A 118 16.49 -13.99 11.22
N TYR A 119 17.22 -12.90 11.31
CA TYR A 119 18.67 -12.93 11.54
C TYR A 119 19.03 -13.63 12.84
N GLN A 120 19.91 -14.63 12.76
CA GLN A 120 20.26 -15.52 13.88
C GLN A 120 19.08 -16.24 14.55
N GLY A 121 17.94 -16.35 13.88
CA GLY A 121 16.81 -17.16 14.29
C GLY A 121 16.97 -18.62 13.86
N ARG A 122 16.28 -19.54 14.53
CA ARG A 122 16.18 -20.95 14.10
C ARG A 122 15.04 -21.09 13.12
N ILE A 123 15.28 -20.76 11.84
CA ILE A 123 14.24 -20.74 10.82
C ILE A 123 13.77 -22.18 10.53
N VAL A 124 12.46 -22.38 10.67
CA VAL A 124 11.79 -23.62 10.25
C VAL A 124 11.14 -23.36 8.90
N PHE A 125 11.68 -23.98 7.85
CA PHE A 125 11.16 -23.85 6.49
C PHE A 125 9.93 -24.74 6.30
N ASN A 126 8.78 -24.19 6.61
CA ASN A 126 7.48 -24.77 6.27
C ASN A 126 6.77 -23.88 5.24
N SER A 127 5.63 -24.33 4.72
CA SER A 127 4.87 -23.58 3.70
C SER A 127 4.59 -22.13 4.11
N ALA A 128 4.17 -21.89 5.36
CA ALA A 128 3.86 -20.55 5.84
C ALA A 128 5.10 -19.63 5.85
N MET A 129 6.26 -20.16 6.26
CA MET A 129 7.52 -19.39 6.27
C MET A 129 8.03 -19.14 4.85
N LEU A 130 7.92 -20.11 3.93
CA LEU A 130 8.28 -19.92 2.53
C LEU A 130 7.42 -18.84 1.86
N TRP A 131 6.10 -18.84 2.10
CA TRP A 131 5.21 -17.78 1.67
C TRP A 131 5.61 -16.41 2.23
N THR A 132 6.01 -16.37 3.50
CA THR A 132 6.46 -15.13 4.15
C THR A 132 7.74 -14.57 3.53
N ILE A 133 8.71 -15.44 3.20
CA ILE A 133 9.93 -15.03 2.49
C ILE A 133 9.57 -14.50 1.09
N GLY A 134 8.71 -15.20 0.36
CA GLY A 134 8.20 -14.76 -0.93
C GLY A 134 7.52 -13.38 -0.84
N PHE A 135 6.69 -13.19 0.17
CA PHE A 135 6.08 -11.88 0.46
C PHE A 135 7.10 -10.77 0.67
N ILE A 136 8.11 -10.98 1.52
CA ILE A 136 9.12 -9.95 1.81
C ILE A 136 9.82 -9.51 0.51
N ILE A 137 10.15 -10.47 -0.37
CA ILE A 137 10.80 -10.19 -1.65
C ILE A 137 9.86 -9.40 -2.58
N THR A 138 8.68 -9.93 -2.86
CA THR A 138 7.73 -9.33 -3.82
C THR A 138 7.20 -7.99 -3.32
N PHE A 139 6.91 -7.87 -2.03
CA PHE A 139 6.45 -6.63 -1.44
C PHE A 139 7.54 -5.55 -1.41
N THR A 140 8.81 -5.92 -1.21
CA THR A 140 9.93 -4.97 -1.28
C THR A 140 10.08 -4.42 -2.70
N VAL A 141 10.06 -5.28 -3.71
CA VAL A 141 10.10 -4.86 -5.12
C VAL A 141 8.88 -3.98 -5.46
N GLY A 142 7.69 -4.41 -5.06
CA GLY A 142 6.45 -3.62 -5.23
C GLY A 142 6.53 -2.26 -4.55
N GLY A 143 7.08 -2.18 -3.35
CA GLY A 143 7.29 -0.92 -2.63
C GLY A 143 8.26 0.03 -3.34
N MET A 144 9.36 -0.48 -3.88
CA MET A 144 10.31 0.31 -4.66
C MET A 144 9.67 0.89 -5.93
N THR A 145 8.87 0.10 -6.64
CA THR A 145 8.11 0.58 -7.81
C THR A 145 7.07 1.63 -7.41
N GLY A 146 6.48 1.51 -6.21
CA GLY A 146 5.57 2.51 -5.65
C GLY A 146 6.24 3.85 -5.36
N VAL A 147 7.46 3.83 -4.83
CA VAL A 147 8.26 5.06 -4.62
C VAL A 147 8.54 5.77 -5.95
N LEU A 148 8.83 5.02 -7.01
CA LEU A 148 9.02 5.61 -8.35
C LEU A 148 7.72 6.23 -8.86
N LEU A 149 6.57 5.57 -8.69
CA LEU A 149 5.26 6.10 -9.07
C LEU A 149 4.84 7.32 -8.25
N ALA A 150 5.38 7.49 -7.04
CA ALA A 150 5.13 8.65 -6.20
C ALA A 150 5.82 9.93 -6.72
N VAL A 151 6.79 9.81 -7.62
CA VAL A 151 7.43 10.94 -8.31
C VAL A 151 6.51 11.42 -9.44
N PRO A 152 5.92 12.64 -9.37
CA PRO A 152 4.97 13.10 -10.38
C PRO A 152 5.51 13.05 -11.81
N GLY A 153 6.78 13.45 -12.02
CA GLY A 153 7.42 13.41 -13.34
C GLY A 153 7.52 12.00 -13.92
N ALA A 154 7.87 11.00 -13.11
CA ALA A 154 7.86 9.61 -13.53
C ALA A 154 6.43 9.09 -13.76
N ASN A 155 5.49 9.51 -12.91
CA ASN A 155 4.09 9.10 -13.01
C ASN A 155 3.44 9.55 -14.31
N PHE A 156 3.77 10.73 -14.85
CA PHE A 156 3.25 11.18 -16.16
C PHE A 156 3.55 10.22 -17.31
N VAL A 157 4.67 9.50 -17.23
CA VAL A 157 5.06 8.49 -18.23
C VAL A 157 4.50 7.10 -17.89
N LEU A 158 4.46 6.77 -16.62
CA LEU A 158 4.11 5.43 -16.14
C LEU A 158 2.62 5.27 -15.82
N HIS A 159 1.85 6.35 -15.79
CA HIS A 159 0.41 6.34 -15.52
C HIS A 159 -0.34 5.51 -16.57
N ASN A 160 -1.27 4.67 -16.11
CA ASN A 160 -2.04 3.74 -16.96
C ASN A 160 -1.20 2.78 -17.84
N SER A 161 0.04 2.54 -17.45
CA SER A 161 0.94 1.60 -18.12
C SER A 161 0.95 0.22 -17.43
N LEU A 162 1.59 -0.76 -18.08
CA LEU A 162 1.85 -2.08 -17.47
C LEU A 162 2.73 -1.99 -16.22
N PHE A 163 3.51 -0.91 -16.08
CA PHE A 163 4.31 -0.69 -14.88
C PHE A 163 3.43 -0.45 -13.64
N LEU A 164 2.36 0.34 -13.77
CA LEU A 164 1.39 0.54 -12.70
C LEU A 164 0.70 -0.79 -12.34
N ILE A 165 0.33 -1.57 -13.36
CA ILE A 165 -0.29 -2.89 -13.17
C ILE A 165 0.68 -3.82 -12.43
N ALA A 166 1.93 -3.86 -12.82
CA ALA A 166 2.96 -4.64 -12.15
C ALA A 166 3.14 -4.21 -10.68
N HIS A 167 3.14 -2.90 -10.40
CA HIS A 167 3.24 -2.38 -9.04
C HIS A 167 2.15 -2.93 -8.15
N PHE A 168 0.87 -2.69 -8.48
CA PHE A 168 -0.21 -3.07 -7.57
C PHE A 168 -0.42 -4.58 -7.48
N HIS A 169 -0.11 -5.35 -8.53
CA HIS A 169 -0.14 -6.82 -8.45
C HIS A 169 0.96 -7.36 -7.53
N ASN A 170 2.18 -6.82 -7.56
CA ASN A 170 3.22 -7.21 -6.61
C ASN A 170 2.83 -6.88 -5.17
N VAL A 171 2.12 -5.77 -4.94
CA VAL A 171 1.67 -5.39 -3.60
C VAL A 171 0.45 -6.21 -3.16
N ILE A 172 -0.58 -6.36 -4.02
CA ILE A 172 -1.81 -7.08 -3.66
C ILE A 172 -1.59 -8.59 -3.65
N ILE A 173 -1.07 -9.16 -4.72
CA ILE A 173 -0.83 -10.61 -4.79
C ILE A 173 0.29 -10.98 -3.83
N GLY A 174 1.42 -10.26 -3.88
CA GLY A 174 2.54 -10.45 -2.98
C GLY A 174 2.20 -10.21 -1.51
N GLY A 175 1.25 -9.33 -1.19
CA GLY A 175 0.80 -9.06 0.17
C GLY A 175 -0.39 -9.91 0.58
N VAL A 176 -1.56 -9.64 -0.01
CA VAL A 176 -2.85 -10.17 0.46
C VAL A 176 -3.04 -11.64 0.13
N GLU A 177 -2.79 -12.06 -1.11
CA GLU A 177 -3.00 -13.45 -1.54
C GLU A 177 -2.01 -14.40 -0.85
N ILE A 178 -0.74 -14.02 -0.80
CA ILE A 178 0.30 -14.78 -0.09
C ILE A 178 0.00 -14.82 1.42
N GLY A 179 -0.51 -13.72 1.99
CA GLY A 179 -0.93 -13.68 3.39
C GLY A 179 -2.06 -14.67 3.70
N ARG A 180 -3.05 -14.76 2.82
CA ARG A 180 -4.14 -15.76 2.93
C ARG A 180 -3.61 -17.18 2.84
N ALA A 181 -2.70 -17.46 1.90
CA ALA A 181 -2.07 -18.78 1.78
C ALA A 181 -1.34 -19.17 3.06
N SER A 182 -0.55 -18.25 3.64
CA SER A 182 0.15 -18.48 4.92
C SER A 182 -0.80 -18.79 6.08
N CYS A 183 -1.98 -18.15 6.13
CA CYS A 183 -2.98 -18.43 7.16
C CYS A 183 -3.62 -19.81 6.99
N ARG A 184 -3.90 -20.23 5.73
CA ARG A 184 -4.58 -21.49 5.44
C ARG A 184 -3.72 -22.71 5.80
N GLU A 185 -2.42 -22.59 5.69
CA GLU A 185 -1.47 -23.66 6.00
C GLU A 185 -1.24 -23.89 7.51
N ARG A 186 -1.87 -23.06 8.37
CA ARG A 186 -1.78 -23.21 9.84
C ARG A 186 -2.81 -24.14 10.46
N VAL A 187 -3.77 -24.62 9.66
CA VAL A 187 -4.85 -25.51 10.10
C VAL A 187 -4.50 -27.00 9.72
#